data_8112a88c2e15200d61698ca3df6d1d73
#
_entry.id   8112a88c2e15200d61698ca3df6d1d73
#
_cell.length_a   1.000
_cell.length_b   1.000
_cell.length_c   1.000
_cell.angle_alpha   90.00
_cell.angle_beta   90.00
_cell.angle_gamma   90.00
#
_symmetry.space_group_name_H-M   'P 1'
#
loop_
_entity.id
_entity.type
_entity.pdbx_description
1 polymer ?
#
loop_
_entity_poly.entity_id
_entity_poly.type
_entity_poly.pdbx_seq_one_letter_code
_entity_poly.pdbx_strand_id
1 'polypeptide(L)'
;MARAHRLDISELDFENIKGSLKRFLSNQNEFKDYDFEGSSMAILLDLLAYNTHYLAYNANFVANEMFMDTAQLRSSVASLAKLVGYTPNSARAPIADLKLVINDGTGASITIPAGTKFTSSIDGLTYTFVSVSDKVVQPIDGIYTAQSLNVYEGTYVTYAYTYDSQDIDQRFIIPSDRADTTTIKVVVQNSASDVTQNTYTKASSITELDSTSKVYFCQEAEDGQFEIYFGDGVIGKSLEDGNIISISYVVTNKTEANGATSFNLSGSISGFTDVTTTVNSSAQGGAEPESLQSIKFNAPNFYASQDRAVTIEDYKSKVKQLYANTQSVSAWGGEDAETPFYGRVYLSILPTSGSNLTDATKEKIVKDLKKYSVASVTPVIIDPETTDILITSNVKFNEATTPKTADTIKSNVITTITDYNANTLQSFDTIFRYSKLTGLIDETDESILSNITTIKMRKSFVPTIGSSTKYTINFANALYNPHSGHNSASGGILESTGFKIDGNTTDIFFLDDDGQGNVRRYKMDGSVRSYANSTQGTINYSSGLVEVNSLNVSNIENVRGAASTVIEVTVKPNSNDIVPIRNQVLDIDVANSSVTVEADTLAGGSANAGIGYTTTSSY
;
A
#
# COMPACT_ATOMS: atom_id res chain seq x y z
N MET A 1 -14.48 6.97 -13.41
CA MET A 1 -15.56 6.49 -12.53
C MET A 1 -16.90 6.93 -13.11
N ALA A 2 -17.76 5.99 -13.51
CA ALA A 2 -19.12 6.30 -13.90
C ALA A 2 -19.85 6.89 -12.69
N ARG A 3 -20.45 8.07 -12.81
CA ARG A 3 -21.35 8.60 -11.79
C ARG A 3 -22.49 7.62 -11.60
N ALA A 4 -22.65 7.07 -10.40
CA ALA A 4 -23.84 6.31 -10.04
C ALA A 4 -25.05 7.18 -10.36
N HIS A 5 -25.90 6.72 -11.29
CA HIS A 5 -27.16 7.36 -11.56
C HIS A 5 -28.04 7.12 -10.33
N ARG A 6 -28.19 8.15 -9.49
CA ARG A 6 -29.28 8.17 -8.52
C ARG A 6 -30.61 8.22 -9.29
N LEU A 7 -31.53 7.36 -8.92
CA LEU A 7 -32.93 7.52 -9.30
C LEU A 7 -33.43 8.83 -8.68
N ASP A 8 -33.46 9.88 -9.49
CA ASP A 8 -33.95 11.19 -9.07
C ASP A 8 -35.43 11.28 -9.46
N ILE A 9 -36.29 11.04 -8.48
CA ILE A 9 -37.72 11.19 -8.69
C ILE A 9 -38.10 12.60 -8.28
N SER A 10 -37.76 13.56 -9.14
CA SER A 10 -38.01 14.99 -8.94
C SER A 10 -39.50 15.37 -8.81
N GLU A 11 -40.40 14.47 -9.24
CA GLU A 11 -41.86 14.71 -9.15
C GLU A 11 -42.45 14.47 -7.76
N LEU A 12 -41.68 13.90 -6.83
CA LEU A 12 -42.11 13.61 -5.45
C LEU A 12 -41.54 14.60 -4.43
N ASP A 13 -41.09 15.74 -4.90
CA ASP A 13 -40.74 16.86 -4.03
C ASP A 13 -42.01 17.49 -3.40
N PHE A 14 -41.88 18.02 -2.17
CA PHE A 14 -42.98 18.55 -1.38
C PHE A 14 -43.82 19.54 -2.16
N GLU A 15 -43.20 20.51 -2.83
CA GLU A 15 -43.90 21.55 -3.59
C GLU A 15 -44.65 21.00 -4.81
N ASN A 16 -44.06 20.01 -5.48
CA ASN A 16 -44.70 19.34 -6.62
C ASN A 16 -45.90 18.47 -6.20
N ILE A 17 -45.80 17.79 -5.06
CA ILE A 17 -46.90 17.00 -4.47
C ILE A 17 -48.03 17.95 -4.06
N LYS A 18 -47.72 19.05 -3.33
CA LYS A 18 -48.68 20.06 -2.93
C LYS A 18 -49.36 20.69 -4.14
N GLY A 19 -48.60 21.06 -5.17
CA GLY A 19 -49.11 21.58 -6.42
C GLY A 19 -50.04 20.58 -7.18
N SER A 20 -49.72 19.30 -7.12
CA SER A 20 -50.60 18.25 -7.69
C SER A 20 -51.88 18.08 -6.92
N LEU A 21 -51.85 18.10 -5.59
CA LEU A 21 -53.04 18.07 -4.72
C LEU A 21 -53.93 19.30 -4.92
N LYS A 22 -53.36 20.49 -5.03
CA LYS A 22 -54.09 21.71 -5.35
C LYS A 22 -54.77 21.62 -6.73
N ARG A 23 -54.09 21.13 -7.75
CA ARG A 23 -54.65 20.89 -9.10
C ARG A 23 -55.79 19.87 -9.08
N PHE A 24 -55.67 18.80 -8.30
CA PHE A 24 -56.73 17.85 -8.12
C PHE A 24 -57.97 18.49 -7.49
N LEU A 25 -57.81 19.27 -6.41
CA LEU A 25 -58.91 19.95 -5.72
C LEU A 25 -59.55 21.03 -6.58
N SER A 26 -58.83 21.71 -7.46
CA SER A 26 -59.38 22.70 -8.38
C SER A 26 -60.42 22.15 -9.33
N ASN A 27 -60.41 20.85 -9.58
CA ASN A 27 -61.38 20.14 -10.41
C ASN A 27 -62.59 19.62 -9.61
N GLN A 28 -62.65 19.85 -8.29
CA GLN A 28 -63.73 19.44 -7.40
C GLN A 28 -64.58 20.66 -7.01
N ASN A 29 -65.90 20.55 -7.03
CA ASN A 29 -66.80 21.63 -6.70
C ASN A 29 -67.11 21.77 -5.18
N GLU A 30 -66.82 20.71 -4.42
CA GLU A 30 -67.14 20.61 -3.00
C GLU A 30 -66.12 21.30 -2.08
N PHE A 31 -64.89 21.48 -2.56
CA PHE A 31 -63.82 22.06 -1.76
C PHE A 31 -63.48 23.47 -2.20
N LYS A 32 -63.58 24.43 -1.22
CA LYS A 32 -63.24 25.85 -1.40
C LYS A 32 -62.12 26.19 -0.44
N ASP A 33 -61.41 27.29 -0.63
CA ASP A 33 -60.35 27.83 0.23
C ASP A 33 -59.06 26.97 0.30
N TYR A 34 -58.90 25.97 -0.60
CA TYR A 34 -57.72 25.12 -0.67
C TYR A 34 -56.48 25.90 -1.15
N ASP A 35 -56.64 27.04 -1.79
CA ASP A 35 -55.53 27.87 -2.31
C ASP A 35 -55.15 29.04 -1.38
N PHE A 36 -55.92 29.25 -0.30
CA PHE A 36 -55.62 30.27 0.70
C PHE A 36 -54.67 29.69 1.78
N GLU A 37 -53.44 30.21 1.86
CA GLU A 37 -52.38 29.65 2.72
C GLU A 37 -52.72 29.62 4.22
N GLY A 38 -53.61 30.48 4.71
CA GLY A 38 -54.09 30.52 6.08
C GLY A 38 -55.29 29.59 6.36
N SER A 39 -55.79 28.86 5.37
CA SER A 39 -56.98 28.02 5.57
C SER A 39 -56.60 26.66 6.25
N SER A 40 -57.57 26.12 7.00
CA SER A 40 -57.42 24.78 7.58
C SER A 40 -57.22 23.72 6.51
N MET A 41 -57.76 23.91 5.30
CA MET A 41 -57.58 23.02 4.17
C MET A 41 -56.16 23.08 3.63
N ALA A 42 -55.51 24.24 3.54
CA ALA A 42 -54.12 24.38 3.14
C ALA A 42 -53.18 23.67 4.11
N ILE A 43 -53.42 23.74 5.41
CA ILE A 43 -52.65 23.03 6.45
C ILE A 43 -52.81 21.50 6.30
N LEU A 44 -54.01 21.01 5.98
CA LEU A 44 -54.23 19.60 5.71
C LEU A 44 -53.54 19.14 4.43
N LEU A 45 -53.49 19.95 3.38
CA LEU A 45 -52.75 19.66 2.16
C LEU A 45 -51.24 19.61 2.43
N ASP A 46 -50.73 20.51 3.24
CA ASP A 46 -49.32 20.51 3.64
C ASP A 46 -48.99 19.24 4.45
N LEU A 47 -49.85 18.81 5.36
CA LEU A 47 -49.67 17.57 6.10
C LEU A 47 -49.70 16.36 5.18
N LEU A 48 -50.63 16.30 4.22
CA LEU A 48 -50.70 15.21 3.24
C LEU A 48 -49.50 15.23 2.29
N ALA A 49 -49.08 16.38 1.82
CA ALA A 49 -47.89 16.53 0.98
C ALA A 49 -46.62 16.10 1.73
N TYR A 50 -46.48 16.48 3.00
CA TYR A 50 -45.38 16.08 3.87
C TYR A 50 -45.35 14.59 4.09
N ASN A 51 -46.49 13.96 4.42
CA ASN A 51 -46.55 12.51 4.59
C ASN A 51 -46.22 11.75 3.30
N THR A 52 -46.74 12.23 2.16
CA THR A 52 -46.45 11.63 0.84
C THR A 52 -44.99 11.80 0.47
N HIS A 53 -44.40 12.95 0.74
CA HIS A 53 -42.96 13.19 0.52
C HIS A 53 -42.12 12.25 1.36
N TYR A 54 -42.46 12.05 2.65
CA TYR A 54 -41.75 11.11 3.53
C TYR A 54 -41.86 9.66 3.05
N LEU A 55 -43.06 9.25 2.60
CA LEU A 55 -43.27 7.92 2.03
C LEU A 55 -42.46 7.73 0.75
N ALA A 56 -42.44 8.74 -0.11
CA ALA A 56 -41.65 8.73 -1.34
C ALA A 56 -40.14 8.69 -1.05
N TYR A 57 -39.67 9.46 -0.07
CA TYR A 57 -38.28 9.41 0.38
C TYR A 57 -37.89 8.02 0.87
N ASN A 58 -38.72 7.42 1.74
CA ASN A 58 -38.46 6.07 2.24
C ASN A 58 -38.50 5.01 1.11
N ALA A 59 -39.44 5.13 0.18
CA ALA A 59 -39.50 4.23 -0.97
C ALA A 59 -38.24 4.33 -1.85
N ASN A 60 -37.79 5.56 -2.12
CA ASN A 60 -36.55 5.81 -2.86
C ASN A 60 -35.33 5.28 -2.12
N PHE A 61 -35.28 5.51 -0.81
CA PHE A 61 -34.19 4.99 0.02
C PHE A 61 -34.11 3.47 -0.08
N VAL A 62 -35.23 2.77 0.14
CA VAL A 62 -35.29 1.32 0.01
C VAL A 62 -34.92 0.86 -1.40
N ALA A 63 -35.43 1.54 -2.44
CA ALA A 63 -35.09 1.21 -3.82
C ALA A 63 -33.58 1.37 -4.13
N ASN A 64 -32.95 2.41 -3.59
CA ASN A 64 -31.50 2.61 -3.73
C ASN A 64 -30.70 1.56 -2.96
N GLU A 65 -31.17 1.10 -1.81
CA GLU A 65 -30.51 0.07 -1.01
C GLU A 65 -30.58 -1.33 -1.64
N MET A 66 -31.45 -1.55 -2.64
CA MET A 66 -31.54 -2.83 -3.38
C MET A 66 -30.40 -3.06 -4.38
N PHE A 67 -29.66 -2.03 -4.75
CA PHE A 67 -28.58 -2.12 -5.74
C PHE A 67 -27.23 -1.77 -5.13
N MET A 68 -26.22 -2.58 -5.39
CA MET A 68 -24.88 -2.41 -4.82
C MET A 68 -24.27 -1.03 -5.14
N ASP A 69 -24.50 -0.49 -6.35
CA ASP A 69 -23.94 0.79 -6.77
C ASP A 69 -24.53 1.98 -6.00
N THR A 70 -25.84 1.91 -5.69
CA THR A 70 -26.58 3.01 -5.08
C THR A 70 -26.75 2.88 -3.56
N ALA A 71 -26.65 1.66 -3.01
CA ALA A 71 -26.79 1.42 -1.57
C ALA A 71 -25.81 2.27 -0.75
N GLN A 72 -26.27 2.81 0.36
CA GLN A 72 -25.49 3.70 1.24
C GLN A 72 -25.21 3.08 2.61
N LEU A 73 -26.03 2.11 3.02
CA LEU A 73 -25.84 1.39 4.27
C LEU A 73 -24.85 0.23 4.09
N ARG A 74 -23.91 0.12 5.03
CA ARG A 74 -22.92 -0.98 5.02
C ARG A 74 -23.60 -2.35 5.07
N SER A 75 -24.64 -2.49 5.90
CA SER A 75 -25.42 -3.73 6.03
C SER A 75 -26.04 -4.17 4.70
N SER A 76 -26.59 -3.22 3.92
CA SER A 76 -27.16 -3.51 2.60
C SER A 76 -26.09 -3.97 1.61
N VAL A 77 -24.96 -3.24 1.56
CA VAL A 77 -23.85 -3.59 0.66
C VAL A 77 -23.21 -4.91 1.04
N ALA A 78 -23.00 -5.19 2.33
CA ALA A 78 -22.47 -6.47 2.80
C ALA A 78 -23.42 -7.63 2.50
N SER A 79 -24.74 -7.43 2.65
CA SER A 79 -25.75 -8.41 2.29
C SER A 79 -25.78 -8.71 0.78
N LEU A 80 -25.66 -7.67 -0.07
CA LEU A 80 -25.55 -7.82 -1.52
C LEU A 80 -24.23 -8.49 -1.94
N ALA A 81 -23.13 -8.17 -1.28
CA ALA A 81 -21.82 -8.81 -1.51
C ALA A 81 -21.86 -10.30 -1.17
N LYS A 82 -22.57 -10.67 -0.10
CA LYS A 82 -22.79 -12.08 0.27
C LYS A 82 -23.50 -12.88 -0.82
N LEU A 83 -24.46 -12.29 -1.54
CA LEU A 83 -25.16 -12.97 -2.65
C LEU A 83 -24.20 -13.37 -3.78
N VAL A 84 -23.11 -12.64 -3.97
CA VAL A 84 -22.07 -12.94 -4.96
C VAL A 84 -20.89 -13.72 -4.35
N GLY A 85 -21.00 -14.18 -3.10
CA GLY A 85 -19.98 -14.97 -2.40
C GLY A 85 -18.83 -14.16 -1.83
N TYR A 86 -18.92 -12.83 -1.84
CA TYR A 86 -17.88 -11.95 -1.32
C TYR A 86 -18.09 -11.65 0.17
N THR A 87 -17.05 -11.88 0.98
CA THR A 87 -17.01 -11.48 2.39
C THR A 87 -16.09 -10.29 2.57
N PRO A 88 -16.60 -9.14 3.02
CA PRO A 88 -15.77 -7.97 3.27
C PRO A 88 -14.64 -8.25 4.28
N ASN A 89 -13.50 -7.57 4.11
CA ASN A 89 -12.41 -7.68 5.06
C ASN A 89 -12.75 -6.97 6.37
N SER A 90 -12.49 -7.67 7.49
CA SER A 90 -12.59 -7.09 8.83
C SER A 90 -11.45 -6.12 9.14
N ALA A 91 -11.51 -5.47 10.29
CA ALA A 91 -10.33 -4.84 10.88
C ALA A 91 -9.18 -5.84 10.96
N ARG A 92 -7.95 -5.38 10.76
CA ARG A 92 -6.75 -6.21 10.85
C ARG A 92 -5.80 -5.67 11.89
N ALA A 93 -5.24 -6.57 12.68
CA ALA A 93 -4.24 -6.26 13.67
C ALA A 93 -2.85 -6.11 13.04
N PRO A 94 -2.03 -5.14 13.45
CA PRO A 94 -0.61 -5.12 13.15
C PRO A 94 0.06 -6.40 13.64
N ILE A 95 0.91 -7.01 12.81
CA ILE A 95 1.61 -8.26 13.09
C ILE A 95 3.10 -7.97 13.15
N ALA A 96 3.76 -8.37 14.24
CA ALA A 96 5.22 -8.39 14.34
C ALA A 96 5.71 -9.83 14.44
N ASP A 97 6.90 -10.09 13.90
CA ASP A 97 7.61 -11.36 14.08
C ASP A 97 8.76 -11.17 15.05
N LEU A 98 8.73 -11.94 16.15
CA LEU A 98 9.70 -11.87 17.22
C LEU A 98 10.51 -13.16 17.31
N LYS A 99 11.81 -13.03 17.52
CA LYS A 99 12.67 -14.10 18.01
C LYS A 99 12.75 -13.99 19.53
N LEU A 100 12.44 -15.09 20.22
CA LEU A 100 12.53 -15.17 21.68
C LEU A 100 13.65 -16.12 22.08
N VAL A 101 14.45 -15.70 23.05
CA VAL A 101 15.49 -16.50 23.66
C VAL A 101 15.24 -16.56 25.17
N ILE A 102 15.15 -17.79 25.69
CA ILE A 102 14.97 -18.07 27.13
C ILE A 102 16.16 -18.93 27.56
N ASN A 103 16.93 -18.40 28.49
CA ASN A 103 18.09 -19.07 29.05
C ASN A 103 17.69 -19.89 30.29
N ASP A 104 18.57 -20.82 30.71
CA ASP A 104 18.48 -21.60 31.93
C ASP A 104 17.28 -22.56 32.06
N GLY A 105 16.80 -23.10 30.95
CA GLY A 105 15.75 -24.10 30.93
C GLY A 105 16.23 -25.52 31.22
N THR A 106 15.57 -26.23 32.13
CA THR A 106 15.87 -27.63 32.51
C THR A 106 14.88 -28.66 31.95
N GLY A 107 13.82 -28.20 31.27
CA GLY A 107 12.77 -29.07 30.72
C GLY A 107 13.08 -29.56 29.29
N ALA A 108 12.42 -30.63 28.86
CA ALA A 108 12.54 -31.15 27.51
C ALA A 108 11.92 -30.23 26.44
N SER A 109 10.95 -29.41 26.82
CA SER A 109 10.33 -28.37 25.97
C SER A 109 9.61 -27.36 26.83
N ILE A 110 9.40 -26.16 26.29
CA ILE A 110 8.50 -25.15 26.85
C ILE A 110 7.42 -24.81 25.83
N THR A 111 6.24 -24.44 26.34
CA THR A 111 5.15 -23.96 25.51
C THR A 111 4.96 -22.46 25.75
N ILE A 112 5.00 -21.69 24.69
CA ILE A 112 4.54 -20.30 24.69
C ILE A 112 3.05 -20.33 24.36
N PRO A 113 2.17 -20.10 25.34
CA PRO A 113 0.73 -20.25 25.13
C PRO A 113 0.14 -19.11 24.28
N ALA A 114 -0.94 -19.40 23.59
CA ALA A 114 -1.79 -18.36 23.00
C ALA A 114 -2.24 -17.38 24.09
N GLY A 115 -2.27 -16.08 23.75
CA GLY A 115 -2.56 -15.03 24.71
C GLY A 115 -1.34 -14.51 25.48
N THR A 116 -0.11 -15.03 25.22
CA THR A 116 1.13 -14.45 25.78
C THR A 116 1.25 -13.00 25.32
N LYS A 117 1.45 -12.08 26.28
CA LYS A 117 1.40 -10.63 26.05
C LYS A 117 2.80 -10.03 25.95
N PHE A 118 2.93 -9.13 25.00
CA PHE A 118 4.09 -8.26 24.82
C PHE A 118 3.62 -6.81 24.80
N THR A 119 4.44 -5.89 25.25
CA THR A 119 4.16 -4.46 25.21
C THR A 119 5.16 -3.75 24.31
N SER A 120 4.67 -2.80 23.53
CA SER A 120 5.47 -1.92 22.68
C SER A 120 5.01 -0.49 22.88
N SER A 121 5.92 0.47 22.75
CA SER A 121 5.59 1.90 22.85
C SER A 121 5.85 2.60 21.53
N ILE A 122 4.85 3.35 21.06
CA ILE A 122 4.90 4.18 19.84
C ILE A 122 4.39 5.55 20.22
N ASP A 123 5.14 6.60 19.93
CA ASP A 123 4.80 8.01 20.20
C ASP A 123 4.32 8.27 21.64
N GLY A 124 4.88 7.53 22.61
CA GLY A 124 4.54 7.64 24.02
C GLY A 124 3.29 6.87 24.46
N LEU A 125 2.58 6.20 23.55
CA LEU A 125 1.46 5.31 23.84
C LEU A 125 1.93 3.86 23.89
N THR A 126 1.38 3.09 24.84
CA THR A 126 1.72 1.67 25.00
C THR A 126 0.64 0.79 24.40
N TYR A 127 1.05 -0.05 23.44
CA TYR A 127 0.20 -1.04 22.80
C TYR A 127 0.55 -2.45 23.30
N THR A 128 -0.48 -3.29 23.40
CA THR A 128 -0.32 -4.70 23.77
C THR A 128 -0.37 -5.56 22.53
N PHE A 129 0.58 -6.49 22.42
CA PHE A 129 0.64 -7.50 21.38
C PHE A 129 0.47 -8.88 21.99
N VAL A 130 -0.21 -9.79 21.30
CA VAL A 130 -0.53 -11.12 21.82
C VAL A 130 -0.21 -12.21 20.80
N SER A 131 0.24 -13.38 21.29
CA SER A 131 0.30 -14.59 20.48
C SER A 131 -1.10 -15.19 20.32
N VAL A 132 -1.43 -15.71 19.13
CA VAL A 132 -2.76 -16.31 18.85
C VAL A 132 -2.73 -17.84 18.81
N SER A 133 -1.54 -18.44 18.85
CA SER A 133 -1.36 -19.88 18.82
C SER A 133 -0.27 -20.34 19.80
N ASP A 134 -0.41 -21.56 20.29
CA ASP A 134 0.62 -22.18 21.12
C ASP A 134 1.86 -22.48 20.28
N LYS A 135 3.04 -22.18 20.82
CA LYS A 135 4.33 -22.47 20.20
C LYS A 135 5.16 -23.34 21.14
N VAL A 136 5.42 -24.57 20.77
CA VAL A 136 6.32 -25.46 21.51
C VAL A 136 7.75 -25.27 21.04
N VAL A 137 8.67 -25.08 21.98
CA VAL A 137 10.10 -24.85 21.73
C VAL A 137 10.91 -25.89 22.50
N GLN A 138 11.85 -26.54 21.79
CA GLN A 138 12.81 -27.47 22.39
C GLN A 138 14.15 -26.75 22.65
N PRO A 139 14.88 -27.11 23.71
CA PRO A 139 16.15 -26.50 24.01
C PRO A 139 17.26 -27.03 23.11
N ILE A 140 18.20 -26.17 22.78
CA ILE A 140 19.50 -26.52 22.22
C ILE A 140 20.55 -26.00 23.20
N ASP A 141 21.37 -26.89 23.76
CA ASP A 141 22.37 -26.54 24.78
C ASP A 141 21.82 -25.76 26.00
N GLY A 142 20.59 -26.14 26.44
CA GLY A 142 19.92 -25.49 27.59
C GLY A 142 19.23 -24.15 27.25
N ILE A 143 19.27 -23.72 26.01
CA ILE A 143 18.66 -22.47 25.54
C ILE A 143 17.43 -22.79 24.70
N TYR A 144 16.28 -22.24 25.07
CA TYR A 144 15.07 -22.30 24.23
C TYR A 144 15.00 -21.11 23.30
N THR A 145 15.01 -21.37 22.01
CA THR A 145 14.93 -20.32 20.99
C THR A 145 13.73 -20.52 20.11
N ALA A 146 12.73 -19.61 20.21
CA ALA A 146 11.69 -19.47 19.22
C ALA A 146 12.18 -18.53 18.13
N GLN A 147 12.60 -19.05 16.98
CA GLN A 147 13.19 -18.26 15.89
C GLN A 147 12.19 -17.26 15.28
N SER A 148 10.89 -17.58 15.30
CA SER A 148 9.82 -16.74 14.78
C SER A 148 8.57 -17.00 15.63
N LEU A 149 8.00 -15.94 16.18
CA LEU A 149 6.72 -15.91 16.89
C LEU A 149 5.93 -14.71 16.39
N ASN A 150 4.86 -14.95 15.67
CA ASN A 150 3.94 -13.88 15.26
C ASN A 150 3.12 -13.41 16.47
N VAL A 151 3.18 -12.11 16.71
CA VAL A 151 2.37 -11.43 17.72
C VAL A 151 1.51 -10.37 17.06
N TYR A 152 0.27 -10.30 17.48
CA TYR A 152 -0.78 -9.45 16.91
C TYR A 152 -1.14 -8.35 17.91
N GLU A 153 -1.26 -7.13 17.44
CA GLU A 153 -1.70 -6.03 18.29
C GLU A 153 -3.14 -6.23 18.73
N GLY A 154 -3.40 -5.98 19.99
CA GLY A 154 -4.74 -5.96 20.57
C GLY A 154 -4.92 -6.88 21.77
N THR A 155 -6.17 -7.23 22.03
CA THR A 155 -6.57 -8.11 23.13
C THR A 155 -7.09 -9.43 22.59
N TYR A 156 -6.49 -10.54 23.04
CA TYR A 156 -6.98 -11.89 22.71
C TYR A 156 -8.18 -12.22 23.60
N VAL A 157 -9.33 -12.41 22.99
CA VAL A 157 -10.62 -12.63 23.64
C VAL A 157 -11.17 -13.98 23.21
N THR A 158 -11.78 -14.71 24.14
CA THR A 158 -12.54 -15.94 23.85
C THR A 158 -13.98 -15.72 24.28
N TYR A 159 -14.91 -15.93 23.35
CA TYR A 159 -16.34 -15.91 23.60
C TYR A 159 -16.91 -17.31 23.40
N ALA A 160 -17.79 -17.76 24.31
CA ALA A 160 -18.35 -19.11 24.27
C ALA A 160 -19.86 -19.06 24.08
N TYR A 161 -20.36 -19.95 23.23
CA TYR A 161 -21.77 -20.20 23.00
C TYR A 161 -22.08 -21.66 23.33
N THR A 162 -23.26 -21.93 23.88
CA THR A 162 -23.80 -23.29 23.94
C THR A 162 -24.84 -23.44 22.85
N TYR A 163 -24.69 -24.48 22.03
CA TYR A 163 -25.64 -24.76 20.96
C TYR A 163 -26.91 -25.40 21.54
N ASP A 164 -28.05 -24.83 21.20
CA ASP A 164 -29.38 -25.32 21.52
C ASP A 164 -30.11 -25.69 20.21
N SER A 165 -30.33 -26.96 20.01
CA SER A 165 -31.02 -27.46 18.81
C SER A 165 -32.49 -27.05 18.71
N GLN A 166 -33.08 -26.52 19.77
CA GLN A 166 -34.46 -26.03 19.81
C GLN A 166 -34.56 -24.55 19.39
N ASP A 167 -33.47 -23.81 19.46
CA ASP A 167 -33.40 -22.41 19.02
C ASP A 167 -33.00 -22.33 17.55
N ILE A 168 -33.99 -22.26 16.66
CA ILE A 168 -33.79 -22.22 15.21
C ILE A 168 -33.12 -20.91 14.76
N ASP A 169 -33.27 -19.84 15.54
CA ASP A 169 -32.76 -18.51 15.23
C ASP A 169 -31.41 -18.22 15.91
N GLN A 170 -30.78 -19.21 16.54
CA GLN A 170 -29.52 -19.05 17.24
C GLN A 170 -28.39 -18.63 16.27
N ARG A 171 -27.76 -17.52 16.59
CA ARG A 171 -26.65 -16.94 15.79
C ARG A 171 -25.38 -16.84 16.62
N PHE A 172 -24.22 -17.11 16.02
CA PHE A 172 -22.92 -17.03 16.68
C PHE A 172 -22.17 -15.77 16.21
N ILE A 173 -22.61 -14.62 16.72
CA ILE A 173 -22.08 -13.31 16.34
C ILE A 173 -20.87 -12.99 17.21
N ILE A 174 -19.78 -12.54 16.58
CA ILE A 174 -18.61 -12.01 17.29
C ILE A 174 -18.95 -10.60 17.78
N PRO A 175 -19.06 -10.37 19.10
CA PRO A 175 -19.59 -9.11 19.63
C PRO A 175 -18.55 -7.98 19.61
N SER A 176 -17.91 -7.74 18.44
CA SER A 176 -16.95 -6.66 18.24
C SER A 176 -16.81 -6.33 16.76
N ASP A 177 -16.95 -5.07 16.42
CA ASP A 177 -16.67 -4.48 15.10
C ASP A 177 -15.17 -4.34 14.79
N ARG A 178 -14.32 -4.48 15.84
CA ARG A 178 -12.86 -4.43 15.76
C ARG A 178 -12.21 -5.81 15.83
N ALA A 179 -12.97 -6.87 15.59
CA ALA A 179 -12.44 -8.22 15.57
C ALA A 179 -11.64 -8.46 14.29
N ASP A 180 -10.42 -8.97 14.43
CA ASP A 180 -9.62 -9.44 13.30
C ASP A 180 -10.01 -10.88 12.96
N THR A 181 -10.78 -11.03 11.88
CA THR A 181 -11.25 -12.34 11.41
C THR A 181 -10.15 -13.28 10.93
N THR A 182 -8.94 -12.77 10.67
CA THR A 182 -7.79 -13.61 10.29
C THR A 182 -7.19 -14.36 11.46
N THR A 183 -7.47 -13.92 12.69
CA THR A 183 -6.99 -14.51 13.95
C THR A 183 -7.99 -15.47 14.59
N ILE A 184 -9.17 -15.65 13.99
CA ILE A 184 -10.23 -16.48 14.54
C ILE A 184 -9.77 -17.94 14.68
N LYS A 185 -9.94 -18.46 15.88
CA LYS A 185 -9.81 -19.88 16.23
C LYS A 185 -11.12 -20.37 16.80
N VAL A 186 -11.70 -21.38 16.17
CA VAL A 186 -12.95 -22.00 16.62
C VAL A 186 -12.68 -23.38 17.15
N VAL A 187 -13.11 -23.61 18.38
CA VAL A 187 -13.03 -24.91 19.04
C VAL A 187 -14.42 -25.30 19.51
N VAL A 188 -14.86 -26.48 19.13
CA VAL A 188 -16.14 -27.04 19.58
C VAL A 188 -15.87 -28.18 20.55
N GLN A 189 -16.35 -28.03 21.77
CA GLN A 189 -16.35 -29.06 22.80
C GLN A 189 -17.66 -29.84 22.74
N ASN A 190 -17.61 -31.15 22.90
CA ASN A 190 -18.78 -32.00 22.70
C ASN A 190 -19.93 -31.65 23.64
N SER A 191 -19.68 -31.42 24.94
CA SER A 191 -20.70 -30.98 25.89
C SER A 191 -20.05 -30.50 27.20
N ALA A 192 -20.83 -30.04 28.14
CA ALA A 192 -20.37 -29.71 29.49
C ALA A 192 -19.79 -30.93 30.26
N SER A 193 -20.28 -32.13 29.94
CA SER A 193 -19.81 -33.39 30.56
C SER A 193 -18.71 -34.10 29.77
N ASP A 194 -18.65 -33.88 28.44
CA ASP A 194 -17.59 -34.40 27.59
C ASP A 194 -16.71 -33.23 27.12
N VAL A 195 -15.56 -33.09 27.74
CA VAL A 195 -14.58 -32.01 27.47
C VAL A 195 -13.73 -32.25 26.21
N THR A 196 -14.03 -33.27 25.42
CA THR A 196 -13.34 -33.51 24.13
C THR A 196 -13.53 -32.34 23.22
N GLN A 197 -12.41 -31.75 22.77
CA GLN A 197 -12.38 -30.55 21.93
C GLN A 197 -12.01 -30.87 20.50
N ASN A 198 -12.70 -30.27 19.55
CA ASN A 198 -12.45 -30.37 18.14
C ASN A 198 -12.18 -28.98 17.58
N THR A 199 -11.03 -28.79 16.94
CA THR A 199 -10.73 -27.54 16.24
C THR A 199 -11.39 -27.55 14.88
N TYR A 200 -12.12 -26.47 14.57
CA TYR A 200 -12.73 -26.23 13.27
C TYR A 200 -11.90 -25.24 12.48
N THR A 201 -11.80 -25.44 11.17
CA THR A 201 -11.05 -24.57 10.26
C THR A 201 -12.01 -23.78 9.38
N LYS A 202 -11.61 -22.56 8.98
CA LYS A 202 -12.41 -21.76 8.03
C LYS A 202 -12.51 -22.49 6.70
N ALA A 203 -13.73 -22.66 6.18
CA ALA A 203 -13.97 -23.26 4.87
C ALA A 203 -13.38 -22.35 3.78
N SER A 204 -12.58 -22.92 2.88
CA SER A 204 -11.99 -22.24 1.72
C SER A 204 -12.68 -22.60 0.41
N SER A 205 -13.31 -23.77 0.33
CA SER A 205 -14.05 -24.26 -0.84
C SER A 205 -15.20 -25.14 -0.38
N ILE A 206 -16.35 -25.02 -1.02
CA ILE A 206 -17.53 -25.84 -0.72
C ILE A 206 -17.42 -27.22 -1.39
N THR A 207 -16.69 -27.31 -2.50
CA THR A 207 -16.63 -28.52 -3.34
C THR A 207 -15.79 -29.64 -2.76
N GLU A 208 -14.96 -29.37 -1.76
CA GLU A 208 -14.07 -30.36 -1.12
C GLU A 208 -14.57 -30.80 0.27
N LEU A 209 -15.78 -30.36 0.67
CA LEU A 209 -16.32 -30.62 1.99
C LEU A 209 -17.29 -31.80 1.95
N ASP A 210 -17.23 -32.61 3.00
CA ASP A 210 -18.15 -33.73 3.27
C ASP A 210 -18.86 -33.52 4.62
N SER A 211 -19.78 -34.43 4.97
CA SER A 211 -20.54 -34.42 6.22
C SER A 211 -19.71 -34.54 7.49
N THR A 212 -18.43 -34.90 7.38
CA THR A 212 -17.51 -35.10 8.52
C THR A 212 -16.51 -33.97 8.67
N SER A 213 -16.42 -33.09 7.68
CA SER A 213 -15.47 -31.99 7.64
C SER A 213 -15.75 -30.97 8.74
N LYS A 214 -14.79 -30.79 9.66
CA LYS A 214 -14.86 -29.85 10.79
C LYS A 214 -14.50 -28.46 10.30
N VAL A 215 -15.48 -27.77 9.71
CA VAL A 215 -15.30 -26.43 9.13
C VAL A 215 -16.34 -25.46 9.66
N TYR A 216 -15.99 -24.19 9.63
CA TYR A 216 -16.91 -23.08 9.87
C TYR A 216 -16.85 -22.09 8.70
N PHE A 217 -17.94 -21.38 8.54
CA PHE A 217 -18.06 -20.28 7.60
C PHE A 217 -18.13 -18.96 8.38
N CYS A 218 -17.66 -17.88 7.79
CA CYS A 218 -17.65 -16.56 8.39
C CYS A 218 -18.17 -15.54 7.40
N GLN A 219 -19.12 -14.72 7.83
CA GLN A 219 -19.73 -13.67 7.03
C GLN A 219 -19.86 -12.39 7.86
N GLU A 220 -19.96 -11.24 7.21
CA GLU A 220 -20.31 -10.00 7.88
C GLU A 220 -21.81 -10.00 8.22
N ALA A 221 -22.13 -9.71 9.47
CA ALA A 221 -23.48 -9.52 9.98
C ALA A 221 -23.84 -8.02 9.98
N GLU A 222 -24.72 -7.62 10.87
CA GLU A 222 -25.11 -6.22 11.08
C GLU A 222 -23.98 -5.44 11.76
N ASP A 223 -23.91 -4.13 11.52
CA ASP A 223 -23.02 -3.17 12.19
C ASP A 223 -21.51 -3.50 12.12
N GLY A 224 -21.05 -4.16 11.06
CA GLY A 224 -19.64 -4.50 10.88
C GLY A 224 -19.15 -5.66 11.75
N GLN A 225 -20.04 -6.31 12.49
CA GLN A 225 -19.74 -7.52 13.23
C GLN A 225 -19.69 -8.73 12.31
N PHE A 226 -19.05 -9.81 12.74
CA PHE A 226 -18.94 -11.04 11.97
C PHE A 226 -19.70 -12.17 12.66
N GLU A 227 -20.32 -12.98 11.86
CA GLU A 227 -21.07 -14.16 12.28
C GLU A 227 -20.34 -15.42 11.79
N ILE A 228 -20.31 -16.42 12.66
CA ILE A 228 -19.81 -17.75 12.35
C ILE A 228 -20.98 -18.69 12.24
N TYR A 229 -21.00 -19.53 11.22
CA TYR A 229 -21.97 -20.60 11.08
C TYR A 229 -21.28 -21.90 10.66
N PHE A 230 -21.94 -23.02 10.93
CA PHE A 230 -21.40 -24.36 10.77
C PHE A 230 -22.12 -25.13 9.66
N GLY A 231 -21.60 -26.29 9.30
CA GLY A 231 -22.21 -27.16 8.31
C GLY A 231 -23.55 -27.74 8.79
N ASP A 232 -24.35 -28.18 7.83
CA ASP A 232 -25.69 -28.79 8.01
C ASP A 232 -25.66 -30.32 8.11
N GLY A 233 -24.47 -30.93 8.09
CA GLY A 233 -24.29 -32.39 8.04
C GLY A 233 -24.24 -32.96 6.62
N VAL A 234 -24.38 -32.11 5.60
CA VAL A 234 -24.13 -32.44 4.18
C VAL A 234 -22.85 -31.74 3.72
N ILE A 235 -22.78 -30.44 3.92
CA ILE A 235 -21.61 -29.61 3.64
C ILE A 235 -21.00 -29.17 4.98
N GLY A 236 -20.04 -29.97 5.49
CA GLY A 236 -19.45 -29.78 6.78
C GLY A 236 -20.24 -30.45 7.92
N LYS A 237 -19.54 -30.76 9.02
CA LYS A 237 -20.13 -31.39 10.20
C LYS A 237 -21.11 -30.44 10.88
N SER A 238 -22.36 -30.92 11.11
CA SER A 238 -23.37 -30.22 11.91
C SER A 238 -23.01 -30.21 13.40
N LEU A 239 -23.53 -29.22 14.10
CA LEU A 239 -23.48 -29.16 15.56
C LEU A 239 -24.49 -30.14 16.18
N GLU A 240 -24.18 -30.60 17.39
CA GLU A 240 -25.02 -31.44 18.22
C GLU A 240 -25.49 -30.63 19.43
N ASP A 241 -26.70 -30.92 19.93
CA ASP A 241 -27.26 -30.23 21.08
C ASP A 241 -26.33 -30.27 22.29
N GLY A 242 -26.14 -29.12 22.93
CA GLY A 242 -25.24 -28.98 24.07
C GLY A 242 -23.76 -28.81 23.71
N ASN A 243 -23.39 -28.74 22.42
CA ASN A 243 -22.03 -28.38 22.00
C ASN A 243 -21.67 -27.00 22.57
N ILE A 244 -20.42 -26.86 23.08
CA ILE A 244 -19.89 -25.59 23.54
C ILE A 244 -18.89 -25.08 22.51
N ILE A 245 -19.23 -23.95 21.89
CA ILE A 245 -18.47 -23.32 20.79
C ILE A 245 -17.64 -22.19 21.40
N SER A 246 -16.33 -22.34 21.42
CA SER A 246 -15.39 -21.32 21.86
C SER A 246 -14.76 -20.63 20.65
N ILE A 247 -15.02 -19.33 20.50
CA ILE A 247 -14.50 -18.48 19.44
C ILE A 247 -13.46 -17.55 20.06
N SER A 248 -12.19 -17.75 19.69
CA SER A 248 -11.09 -16.91 20.14
C SER A 248 -10.61 -16.04 18.99
N TYR A 249 -10.38 -14.76 19.26
CA TYR A 249 -9.97 -13.77 18.25
C TYR A 249 -9.27 -12.58 18.91
N VAL A 250 -8.62 -11.75 18.10
CA VAL A 250 -7.99 -10.50 18.54
C VAL A 250 -8.93 -9.32 18.27
N VAL A 251 -9.12 -8.48 19.27
CA VAL A 251 -9.75 -7.15 19.15
C VAL A 251 -8.64 -6.13 19.03
N THR A 252 -8.54 -5.48 17.87
CA THR A 252 -7.41 -4.62 17.48
C THR A 252 -7.73 -3.13 17.54
N ASN A 253 -6.69 -2.30 17.67
CA ASN A 253 -6.75 -0.84 17.42
C ASN A 253 -6.40 -0.48 15.97
N LYS A 254 -6.41 -1.49 15.07
CA LYS A 254 -6.27 -1.32 13.62
C LYS A 254 -4.88 -0.79 13.22
N THR A 255 -4.79 0.40 12.65
CA THR A 255 -3.53 0.97 12.12
C THR A 255 -2.62 1.59 13.17
N GLU A 256 -3.12 1.86 14.38
CA GLU A 256 -2.42 2.70 15.37
C GLU A 256 -1.06 2.15 15.83
N ALA A 257 -0.91 0.83 15.87
CA ALA A 257 0.33 0.21 16.31
C ALA A 257 1.23 -0.29 15.15
N ASN A 258 0.97 0.14 13.91
CA ASN A 258 1.89 -0.08 12.81
C ASN A 258 3.21 0.63 13.07
N GLY A 259 4.33 -0.05 12.77
CA GLY A 259 5.68 0.50 12.96
C GLY A 259 6.31 0.21 14.33
N ALA A 260 5.67 -0.53 15.22
CA ALA A 260 6.28 -0.96 16.49
C ALA A 260 7.56 -1.79 16.24
N THR A 261 8.67 -1.36 16.86
CA THR A 261 10.01 -1.96 16.66
C THR A 261 10.65 -2.49 17.94
N SER A 262 10.04 -2.29 19.10
CA SER A 262 10.57 -2.77 20.39
C SER A 262 9.47 -3.48 21.17
N PHE A 263 9.75 -4.68 21.68
CA PHE A 263 8.77 -5.49 22.37
C PHE A 263 9.34 -6.03 23.69
N ASN A 264 8.58 -5.91 24.76
CA ASN A 264 8.93 -6.44 26.06
C ASN A 264 7.87 -7.46 26.49
N LEU A 265 8.29 -8.61 27.00
CA LEU A 265 7.37 -9.59 27.54
C LEU A 265 6.63 -9.00 28.75
N SER A 266 5.29 -9.11 28.75
CA SER A 266 4.46 -8.74 29.87
C SER A 266 3.99 -10.00 30.60
N GLY A 267 4.65 -10.34 31.67
CA GLY A 267 4.36 -11.56 32.45
C GLY A 267 5.47 -12.60 32.38
N SER A 268 5.12 -13.88 32.34
CA SER A 268 6.07 -14.99 32.27
C SER A 268 5.67 -16.01 31.22
N ILE A 269 6.64 -16.71 30.65
CA ILE A 269 6.45 -17.87 29.76
C ILE A 269 6.91 -19.10 30.51
N SER A 270 6.00 -20.03 30.83
CA SER A 270 6.29 -21.26 31.60
C SER A 270 7.09 -21.02 32.90
N GLY A 271 6.85 -19.84 33.54
CA GLY A 271 7.55 -19.44 34.75
C GLY A 271 8.82 -18.61 34.55
N PHE A 272 9.30 -18.48 33.32
CA PHE A 272 10.45 -17.65 32.98
C PHE A 272 10.01 -16.20 32.73
N THR A 273 10.67 -15.25 33.39
CA THR A 273 10.44 -13.81 33.23
C THR A 273 11.58 -13.12 32.47
N ASP A 274 12.78 -13.71 32.51
CA ASP A 274 13.94 -13.20 31.76
C ASP A 274 13.96 -13.82 30.36
N VAL A 275 13.26 -13.11 29.45
CA VAL A 275 13.13 -13.51 28.04
C VAL A 275 13.68 -12.40 27.18
N THR A 276 14.72 -12.70 26.44
CA THR A 276 15.26 -11.77 25.46
C THR A 276 14.40 -11.79 24.18
N THR A 277 13.88 -10.62 23.82
CA THR A 277 13.10 -10.44 22.59
C THR A 277 13.93 -9.72 21.54
N THR A 278 13.98 -10.27 20.33
CA THR A 278 14.60 -9.63 19.16
C THR A 278 13.55 -9.54 18.06
N VAL A 279 13.48 -8.41 17.37
CA VAL A 279 12.49 -8.18 16.32
C VAL A 279 13.04 -8.67 14.99
N ASN A 280 12.39 -9.66 14.37
CA ASN A 280 12.67 -10.10 13.01
C ASN A 280 12.00 -9.18 11.99
N SER A 281 10.75 -8.79 12.25
CA SER A 281 10.04 -7.76 11.49
C SER A 281 9.20 -6.87 12.42
N SER A 282 9.22 -5.56 12.15
CA SER A 282 8.38 -4.57 12.86
C SER A 282 6.90 -4.85 12.63
N ALA A 283 6.04 -4.32 13.52
CA ALA A 283 4.61 -4.49 13.42
C ALA A 283 4.04 -3.80 12.17
N GLN A 284 3.30 -4.53 11.36
CA GLN A 284 2.76 -4.07 10.09
C GLN A 284 1.46 -4.77 9.73
N GLY A 285 0.74 -4.24 8.74
CA GLY A 285 -0.45 -4.87 8.17
C GLY A 285 -1.72 -4.59 8.96
N GLY A 286 -1.66 -3.73 9.99
CA GLY A 286 -2.86 -3.20 10.64
C GLY A 286 -3.67 -2.35 9.66
N ALA A 287 -4.97 -2.59 9.59
CA ALA A 287 -5.86 -1.93 8.66
C ALA A 287 -7.28 -1.72 9.22
N GLU A 288 -7.93 -0.68 8.74
CA GLU A 288 -9.36 -0.46 8.96
C GLU A 288 -10.20 -1.54 8.27
N PRO A 289 -11.45 -1.78 8.73
CA PRO A 289 -12.40 -2.60 8.01
C PRO A 289 -12.56 -2.08 6.57
N GLU A 290 -12.81 -2.97 5.64
CA GLU A 290 -12.98 -2.62 4.24
C GLU A 290 -14.05 -1.54 4.06
N SER A 291 -13.70 -0.49 3.31
CA SER A 291 -14.61 0.63 3.07
C SER A 291 -15.77 0.22 2.15
N LEU A 292 -16.90 0.89 2.30
CA LEU A 292 -18.10 0.65 1.48
C LEU A 292 -17.79 0.78 -0.03
N GLN A 293 -16.95 1.74 -0.42
CA GLN A 293 -16.55 1.91 -1.83
C GLN A 293 -15.68 0.75 -2.32
N SER A 294 -14.81 0.23 -1.46
CA SER A 294 -13.98 -0.93 -1.76
C SER A 294 -14.85 -2.18 -1.96
N ILE A 295 -15.84 -2.42 -1.09
CA ILE A 295 -16.74 -3.57 -1.20
C ILE A 295 -17.53 -3.50 -2.53
N LYS A 296 -18.09 -2.33 -2.87
CA LYS A 296 -18.81 -2.11 -4.13
C LYS A 296 -17.95 -2.38 -5.37
N PHE A 297 -16.66 -2.09 -5.29
CA PHE A 297 -15.73 -2.36 -6.38
C PHE A 297 -15.31 -3.83 -6.43
N ASN A 298 -14.97 -4.41 -5.28
CA ASN A 298 -14.37 -5.75 -5.21
C ASN A 298 -15.38 -6.88 -5.38
N ALA A 299 -16.61 -6.75 -4.85
CA ALA A 299 -17.58 -7.84 -4.87
C ALA A 299 -18.02 -8.27 -6.29
N PRO A 300 -18.32 -7.36 -7.24
CA PRO A 300 -18.59 -7.74 -8.63
C PRO A 300 -17.38 -8.37 -9.32
N ASN A 301 -16.16 -7.84 -9.07
CA ASN A 301 -14.93 -8.37 -9.64
C ASN A 301 -14.61 -9.77 -9.12
N PHE A 302 -14.83 -10.02 -7.82
CA PHE A 302 -14.70 -11.35 -7.22
C PHE A 302 -15.61 -12.37 -7.90
N TYR A 303 -16.88 -12.02 -8.12
CA TYR A 303 -17.84 -12.87 -8.82
C TYR A 303 -17.42 -13.11 -10.28
N ALA A 304 -17.01 -12.07 -10.99
CA ALA A 304 -16.57 -12.18 -12.38
C ALA A 304 -15.33 -13.08 -12.54
N SER A 305 -14.38 -13.03 -11.61
CA SER A 305 -13.18 -13.86 -11.60
C SER A 305 -13.42 -15.30 -11.14
N GLN A 306 -14.57 -15.60 -10.53
CA GLN A 306 -14.88 -16.90 -9.92
C GLN A 306 -13.76 -17.42 -9.01
N ASP A 307 -13.15 -16.54 -8.29
CA ASP A 307 -11.99 -16.77 -7.41
C ASP A 307 -10.74 -17.31 -8.15
N ARG A 308 -10.64 -17.04 -9.47
CA ARG A 308 -9.48 -17.41 -10.29
C ARG A 308 -8.72 -16.16 -10.72
N ALA A 309 -7.42 -16.30 -10.81
CA ALA A 309 -6.56 -15.29 -11.40
C ALA A 309 -6.36 -15.61 -12.89
N VAL A 310 -7.01 -14.86 -13.77
CA VAL A 310 -6.97 -15.02 -15.22
C VAL A 310 -6.36 -13.79 -15.87
N THR A 311 -6.81 -12.61 -15.47
CA THR A 311 -6.31 -11.32 -15.94
C THR A 311 -5.18 -10.79 -15.05
N ILE A 312 -4.43 -9.83 -15.56
CA ILE A 312 -3.38 -9.12 -14.80
C ILE A 312 -3.96 -8.52 -13.51
N GLU A 313 -5.14 -7.92 -13.59
CA GLU A 313 -5.80 -7.29 -12.45
C GLU A 313 -6.25 -8.30 -11.39
N ASP A 314 -6.63 -9.52 -11.80
CA ASP A 314 -6.95 -10.61 -10.84
C ASP A 314 -5.70 -10.98 -10.03
N TYR A 315 -4.54 -11.11 -10.68
CA TYR A 315 -3.28 -11.38 -9.99
C TYR A 315 -2.90 -10.26 -9.01
N LYS A 316 -3.03 -8.99 -9.41
CA LYS A 316 -2.79 -7.83 -8.52
C LYS A 316 -3.72 -7.86 -7.30
N SER A 317 -5.00 -8.13 -7.51
CA SER A 317 -6.01 -8.24 -6.45
C SER A 317 -5.73 -9.40 -5.50
N LYS A 318 -5.41 -10.59 -6.04
CA LYS A 318 -5.07 -11.77 -5.24
C LYS A 318 -3.82 -11.59 -4.39
N VAL A 319 -2.78 -10.96 -4.91
CA VAL A 319 -1.58 -10.65 -4.12
C VAL A 319 -1.93 -9.78 -2.92
N LYS A 320 -2.71 -8.71 -3.12
CA LYS A 320 -3.16 -7.83 -2.02
C LYS A 320 -3.98 -8.58 -0.97
N GLN A 321 -4.79 -9.55 -1.40
CA GLN A 321 -5.57 -10.39 -0.50
C GLN A 321 -4.71 -11.36 0.31
N LEU A 322 -3.71 -12.00 -0.34
CA LEU A 322 -2.85 -13.01 0.26
C LEU A 322 -1.74 -12.41 1.14
N TYR A 323 -1.25 -11.23 0.78
CA TYR A 323 -0.14 -10.56 1.46
C TYR A 323 -0.52 -9.12 1.82
N ALA A 324 -0.91 -8.91 3.08
CA ALA A 324 -1.43 -7.62 3.56
C ALA A 324 -0.37 -6.50 3.56
N ASN A 325 0.94 -6.84 3.70
CA ASN A 325 2.04 -5.88 3.66
C ASN A 325 2.39 -5.46 2.22
N THR A 326 1.38 -5.17 1.42
CA THR A 326 1.51 -4.81 0.01
C THR A 326 1.09 -3.36 -0.20
N GLN A 327 2.02 -2.49 -0.53
CA GLN A 327 1.74 -1.10 -0.91
C GLN A 327 1.23 -1.04 -2.35
N SER A 328 1.96 -1.64 -3.28
CA SER A 328 1.60 -1.68 -4.69
C SER A 328 2.01 -2.99 -5.33
N VAL A 329 1.31 -3.39 -6.40
CA VAL A 329 1.62 -4.59 -7.20
C VAL A 329 1.59 -4.22 -8.67
N SER A 330 2.64 -4.58 -9.39
CA SER A 330 2.67 -4.62 -10.84
C SER A 330 2.60 -6.06 -11.33
N ALA A 331 1.91 -6.30 -12.43
CA ALA A 331 1.82 -7.61 -13.06
C ALA A 331 1.81 -7.47 -14.58
N TRP A 332 2.47 -8.41 -15.27
CA TRP A 332 2.51 -8.44 -16.74
C TRP A 332 2.67 -9.88 -17.25
N GLY A 333 2.27 -10.11 -18.50
CA GLY A 333 2.43 -11.40 -19.15
C GLY A 333 3.90 -11.73 -19.46
N GLY A 334 4.21 -13.01 -19.53
CA GLY A 334 5.55 -13.46 -19.88
C GLY A 334 5.98 -13.09 -21.30
N GLU A 335 5.04 -12.87 -22.20
CA GLU A 335 5.28 -12.36 -23.57
C GLU A 335 5.84 -10.94 -23.58
N ASP A 336 5.50 -10.13 -22.59
CA ASP A 336 5.98 -8.75 -22.46
C ASP A 336 7.34 -8.64 -21.76
N ALA A 337 7.93 -9.76 -21.31
CA ALA A 337 9.24 -9.75 -20.71
C ALA A 337 10.34 -9.39 -21.75
N GLU A 338 11.49 -8.91 -21.28
CA GLU A 338 12.63 -8.56 -22.15
C GLU A 338 13.08 -9.75 -23.02
N THR A 339 13.03 -10.96 -22.45
CA THR A 339 13.06 -12.22 -23.19
C THR A 339 11.70 -12.88 -23.03
N PRO A 340 10.87 -12.98 -24.08
CA PRO A 340 9.54 -13.55 -23.99
C PRO A 340 9.53 -14.98 -23.44
N PHE A 341 8.72 -15.23 -22.44
CA PHE A 341 8.55 -16.54 -21.82
C PHE A 341 7.06 -16.86 -21.61
N TYR A 342 6.48 -17.58 -22.54
CA TYR A 342 5.05 -17.95 -22.50
C TYR A 342 4.70 -18.86 -21.32
N GLY A 343 3.47 -18.77 -20.84
CA GLY A 343 2.98 -19.54 -19.70
C GLY A 343 3.47 -19.03 -18.34
N ARG A 344 3.95 -17.79 -18.27
CA ARG A 344 4.31 -17.12 -17.02
C ARG A 344 3.57 -15.79 -16.87
N VAL A 345 3.28 -15.44 -15.64
CA VAL A 345 2.89 -14.10 -15.22
C VAL A 345 3.95 -13.59 -14.26
N TYR A 346 4.57 -12.48 -14.61
CA TYR A 346 5.51 -11.80 -13.74
C TYR A 346 4.78 -10.83 -12.83
N LEU A 347 5.20 -10.81 -11.58
CA LEU A 347 4.65 -9.98 -10.52
C LEU A 347 5.79 -9.22 -9.86
N SER A 348 5.61 -7.95 -9.62
CA SER A 348 6.49 -7.17 -8.75
C SER A 348 5.66 -6.58 -7.62
N ILE A 349 6.12 -6.78 -6.39
CA ILE A 349 5.40 -6.40 -5.18
C ILE A 349 6.27 -5.42 -4.40
N LEU A 350 5.75 -4.21 -4.24
CA LEU A 350 6.34 -3.21 -3.37
C LEU A 350 5.72 -3.37 -1.97
N PRO A 351 6.52 -3.75 -0.96
CA PRO A 351 6.01 -3.85 0.41
C PRO A 351 5.82 -2.46 1.03
N THR A 352 4.94 -2.34 2.02
CA THR A 352 4.71 -1.09 2.78
C THR A 352 5.94 -0.67 3.59
N SER A 353 6.82 -1.61 3.91
CA SER A 353 8.09 -1.35 4.57
C SER A 353 9.20 -2.21 3.97
N GLY A 354 10.38 -1.62 3.79
CA GLY A 354 11.50 -2.23 3.11
C GLY A 354 11.39 -2.08 1.58
N SER A 355 12.49 -2.40 0.88
CA SER A 355 12.56 -2.30 -0.58
C SER A 355 12.15 -3.58 -1.30
N ASN A 356 12.43 -4.75 -0.72
CA ASN A 356 12.24 -6.04 -1.36
C ASN A 356 11.67 -7.08 -0.40
N LEU A 357 10.97 -8.08 -0.95
CA LEU A 357 10.51 -9.24 -0.22
C LEU A 357 11.65 -10.26 -0.05
N THR A 358 11.65 -10.99 1.07
CA THR A 358 12.55 -12.13 1.25
C THR A 358 12.16 -13.28 0.31
N ASP A 359 13.12 -14.10 -0.10
CA ASP A 359 12.86 -15.22 -1.01
C ASP A 359 11.84 -16.22 -0.44
N ALA A 360 11.89 -16.48 0.86
CA ALA A 360 10.91 -17.33 1.54
C ALA A 360 9.47 -16.75 1.45
N THR A 361 9.32 -15.42 1.55
CA THR A 361 8.03 -14.76 1.37
C THR A 361 7.55 -14.85 -0.07
N LYS A 362 8.45 -14.64 -1.05
CA LYS A 362 8.15 -14.79 -2.48
C LYS A 362 7.66 -16.20 -2.79
N GLU A 363 8.37 -17.23 -2.32
CA GLU A 363 7.99 -18.63 -2.51
C GLU A 363 6.62 -18.95 -1.90
N LYS A 364 6.33 -18.44 -0.70
CA LYS A 364 5.03 -18.61 -0.05
C LYS A 364 3.92 -17.98 -0.87
N ILE A 365 4.08 -16.72 -1.31
CA ILE A 365 3.09 -16.03 -2.14
C ILE A 365 2.86 -16.77 -3.45
N VAL A 366 3.92 -17.22 -4.14
CA VAL A 366 3.81 -18.01 -5.38
C VAL A 366 3.06 -19.30 -5.15
N LYS A 367 3.36 -20.02 -4.05
CA LYS A 367 2.64 -21.26 -3.69
C LYS A 367 1.16 -21.03 -3.46
N ASP A 368 0.82 -19.95 -2.78
CA ASP A 368 -0.58 -19.59 -2.50
C ASP A 368 -1.30 -19.10 -3.76
N LEU A 369 -0.66 -18.28 -4.60
CA LEU A 369 -1.21 -17.85 -5.89
C LEU A 369 -1.47 -18.99 -6.87
N LYS A 370 -0.65 -20.05 -6.85
CA LYS A 370 -0.85 -21.24 -7.70
C LYS A 370 -2.20 -21.91 -7.51
N LYS A 371 -2.83 -21.78 -6.34
CA LYS A 371 -4.15 -22.32 -6.06
C LYS A 371 -5.25 -21.62 -6.88
N TYR A 372 -5.01 -20.37 -7.27
CA TYR A 372 -5.93 -19.53 -8.01
C TYR A 372 -5.56 -19.40 -9.49
N SER A 373 -4.34 -19.77 -9.87
CA SER A 373 -3.82 -19.65 -11.23
C SER A 373 -4.42 -20.72 -12.16
N VAL A 374 -4.56 -20.38 -13.43
CA VAL A 374 -4.90 -21.34 -14.49
C VAL A 374 -3.78 -22.36 -14.62
N ALA A 375 -4.12 -23.62 -14.89
CA ALA A 375 -3.19 -24.78 -14.85
C ALA A 375 -1.90 -24.61 -15.66
N SER A 376 -1.94 -23.85 -16.76
CA SER A 376 -0.79 -23.62 -17.65
C SER A 376 0.03 -22.36 -17.30
N VAL A 377 -0.40 -21.56 -16.31
CA VAL A 377 0.24 -20.28 -15.97
C VAL A 377 0.98 -20.39 -14.64
N THR A 378 2.26 -20.01 -14.65
CA THR A 378 3.10 -20.00 -13.45
C THR A 378 3.42 -18.56 -13.04
N PRO A 379 2.99 -18.12 -11.86
CA PRO A 379 3.38 -16.80 -11.33
C PRO A 379 4.86 -16.81 -10.92
N VAL A 380 5.57 -15.73 -11.24
CA VAL A 380 6.98 -15.50 -10.89
C VAL A 380 7.09 -14.10 -10.29
N ILE A 381 7.69 -13.99 -9.11
CA ILE A 381 7.88 -12.70 -8.44
C ILE A 381 9.29 -12.18 -8.74
N ILE A 382 9.35 -10.93 -9.20
CA ILE A 382 10.57 -10.18 -9.48
C ILE A 382 10.61 -8.98 -8.54
N ASP A 383 11.81 -8.64 -8.06
CA ASP A 383 11.98 -7.48 -7.19
C ASP A 383 11.67 -6.16 -7.91
N PRO A 384 11.09 -5.18 -7.21
CA PRO A 384 10.95 -3.85 -7.73
C PRO A 384 12.31 -3.20 -7.99
N GLU A 385 12.40 -2.42 -9.05
CA GLU A 385 13.56 -1.59 -9.37
C GLU A 385 13.22 -0.12 -9.10
N THR A 386 13.98 0.51 -8.22
CA THR A 386 13.80 1.93 -7.96
C THR A 386 14.62 2.77 -8.93
N THR A 387 13.97 3.77 -9.53
CA THR A 387 14.62 4.86 -10.26
C THR A 387 14.49 6.12 -9.42
N ASP A 388 15.60 6.59 -8.88
CA ASP A 388 15.63 7.81 -8.07
C ASP A 388 15.58 9.03 -8.98
N ILE A 389 14.79 10.02 -8.58
CA ILE A 389 14.72 11.33 -9.20
C ILE A 389 15.46 12.31 -8.29
N LEU A 390 16.50 12.93 -8.82
CA LEU A 390 17.24 13.99 -8.15
C LEU A 390 16.72 15.34 -8.64
N ILE A 391 16.30 16.18 -7.71
CA ILE A 391 15.74 17.49 -7.98
C ILE A 391 16.73 18.57 -7.60
N THR A 392 16.95 19.51 -8.49
CA THR A 392 17.64 20.77 -8.17
C THR A 392 16.67 21.91 -8.46
N SER A 393 16.18 22.56 -7.40
CA SER A 393 15.20 23.65 -7.49
C SER A 393 15.77 24.94 -6.93
N ASN A 394 15.66 26.01 -7.68
CA ASN A 394 15.94 27.37 -7.23
C ASN A 394 14.62 28.15 -7.21
N VAL A 395 14.19 28.49 -6.00
CA VAL A 395 12.91 29.16 -5.73
C VAL A 395 13.17 30.63 -5.43
N LYS A 396 12.45 31.50 -6.10
CA LYS A 396 12.47 32.96 -5.87
C LYS A 396 11.21 33.37 -5.12
N PHE A 397 11.37 34.13 -4.06
CA PHE A 397 10.25 34.61 -3.26
C PHE A 397 10.28 36.14 -3.03
N ASN A 398 9.14 36.73 -2.75
CA ASN A 398 9.01 38.13 -2.40
C ASN A 398 9.10 38.33 -0.89
N GLU A 399 10.21 38.86 -0.42
CA GLU A 399 10.45 39.11 0.99
C GLU A 399 9.47 40.15 1.61
N ALA A 400 8.91 41.04 0.80
CA ALA A 400 7.99 42.06 1.26
C ALA A 400 6.56 41.55 1.55
N THR A 401 6.21 40.37 1.04
CA THR A 401 4.84 39.80 1.18
C THR A 401 4.71 38.75 2.26
N THR A 402 5.83 38.32 2.87
CA THR A 402 5.81 37.25 3.88
C THR A 402 6.68 37.60 5.09
N PRO A 403 6.25 37.25 6.32
CA PRO A 403 7.13 37.28 7.49
C PRO A 403 8.06 36.07 7.60
N LYS A 404 7.92 35.09 6.70
CA LYS A 404 8.71 33.84 6.73
C LYS A 404 10.13 34.09 6.21
N THR A 405 11.10 33.37 6.80
CA THR A 405 12.49 33.40 6.33
C THR A 405 12.68 32.46 5.14
N ALA A 406 13.73 32.67 4.33
CA ALA A 406 14.11 31.78 3.24
C ALA A 406 14.26 30.31 3.69
N ASP A 407 14.81 30.07 4.89
CA ASP A 407 14.95 28.72 5.44
C ASP A 407 13.60 28.08 5.79
N THR A 408 12.64 28.87 6.27
CA THR A 408 11.26 28.37 6.52
C THR A 408 10.59 27.99 5.22
N ILE A 409 10.68 28.82 4.19
CA ILE A 409 10.11 28.53 2.87
C ILE A 409 10.80 27.30 2.26
N LYS A 410 12.12 27.19 2.38
CA LYS A 410 12.89 26.02 1.97
C LYS A 410 12.39 24.74 2.63
N SER A 411 12.17 24.77 3.95
CA SER A 411 11.65 23.62 4.70
C SER A 411 10.26 23.22 4.21
N ASN A 412 9.38 24.19 3.97
CA ASN A 412 8.04 23.93 3.44
C ASN A 412 8.10 23.31 2.04
N VAL A 413 8.94 23.81 1.15
CA VAL A 413 9.14 23.25 -0.20
C VAL A 413 9.66 21.82 -0.13
N ILE A 414 10.61 21.53 0.77
CA ILE A 414 11.11 20.16 0.99
C ILE A 414 9.97 19.25 1.47
N THR A 415 9.13 19.73 2.40
CA THR A 415 7.93 18.99 2.85
C THR A 415 6.98 18.71 1.69
N THR A 416 6.67 19.70 0.86
CA THR A 416 5.81 19.53 -0.33
C THR A 416 6.37 18.49 -1.30
N ILE A 417 7.68 18.49 -1.55
CA ILE A 417 8.34 17.48 -2.40
C ILE A 417 8.22 16.09 -1.76
N THR A 418 8.43 16.00 -0.44
CA THR A 418 8.32 14.73 0.30
C THR A 418 6.90 14.18 0.25
N ASP A 419 5.89 15.02 0.46
CA ASP A 419 4.48 14.66 0.41
C ASP A 419 4.04 14.24 -1.00
N TYR A 420 4.52 14.93 -2.04
CA TYR A 420 4.30 14.55 -3.43
C TYR A 420 4.90 13.17 -3.73
N ASN A 421 6.11 12.90 -3.25
CA ASN A 421 6.76 11.60 -3.37
C ASN A 421 5.93 10.50 -2.72
N ALA A 422 5.61 10.66 -1.43
CA ALA A 422 4.89 9.66 -0.65
C ALA A 422 3.47 9.38 -1.18
N ASN A 423 2.74 10.42 -1.57
CA ASN A 423 1.34 10.29 -1.97
C ASN A 423 1.13 9.97 -3.45
N THR A 424 2.14 10.23 -4.30
CA THR A 424 1.96 10.12 -5.76
C THR A 424 2.90 9.09 -6.39
N LEU A 425 4.19 9.01 -6.00
CA LEU A 425 5.19 8.27 -6.77
C LEU A 425 5.49 6.87 -6.23
N GLN A 426 5.37 6.64 -4.95
CA GLN A 426 5.74 5.35 -4.34
C GLN A 426 4.70 4.25 -4.63
N SER A 427 4.39 4.07 -5.92
CA SER A 427 3.58 2.96 -6.42
C SER A 427 3.91 2.66 -7.88
N PHE A 428 3.64 1.43 -8.33
CA PHE A 428 3.81 1.09 -9.74
C PHE A 428 2.84 1.85 -10.63
N ASP A 429 3.22 2.01 -11.91
CA ASP A 429 2.43 2.66 -12.95
C ASP A 429 2.16 4.16 -12.73
N THR A 430 2.83 4.79 -11.76
CA THR A 430 2.71 6.23 -11.49
C THR A 430 3.73 7.03 -12.27
N ILE A 431 3.26 8.05 -12.98
CA ILE A 431 4.09 8.90 -13.83
C ILE A 431 4.52 10.13 -13.04
N PHE A 432 5.82 10.41 -13.02
CA PHE A 432 6.31 11.69 -12.54
C PHE A 432 5.97 12.78 -13.55
N ARG A 433 5.16 13.74 -13.15
CA ARG A 433 4.76 14.91 -13.93
C ARG A 433 5.48 16.16 -13.43
N TYR A 434 6.42 16.64 -14.22
CA TYR A 434 7.24 17.80 -13.89
C TYR A 434 6.41 19.05 -13.58
N SER A 435 5.44 19.38 -14.44
CA SER A 435 4.60 20.57 -14.29
C SER A 435 3.73 20.50 -13.04
N LYS A 436 3.30 19.28 -12.63
CA LYS A 436 2.53 19.11 -11.40
C LYS A 436 3.38 19.39 -10.17
N LEU A 437 4.61 18.89 -10.13
CA LEU A 437 5.53 19.15 -9.02
C LEU A 437 5.89 20.63 -8.93
N THR A 438 6.26 21.25 -10.06
CA THR A 438 6.62 22.68 -10.07
C THR A 438 5.45 23.57 -9.65
N GLY A 439 4.22 23.23 -10.06
CA GLY A 439 3.01 23.92 -9.59
C GLY A 439 2.80 23.78 -8.07
N LEU A 440 3.00 22.57 -7.51
CA LEU A 440 2.92 22.37 -6.06
C LEU A 440 4.00 23.16 -5.29
N ILE A 441 5.20 23.27 -5.86
CA ILE A 441 6.26 24.11 -5.28
C ILE A 441 5.84 25.57 -5.27
N ASP A 442 5.28 26.09 -6.36
CA ASP A 442 4.78 27.48 -6.43
C ASP A 442 3.62 27.73 -5.46
N GLU A 443 2.74 26.74 -5.27
CA GLU A 443 1.58 26.81 -4.35
C GLU A 443 1.97 26.63 -2.87
N THR A 444 3.22 26.27 -2.55
CA THR A 444 3.66 26.01 -1.16
C THR A 444 3.56 27.27 -0.28
N ASP A 445 3.79 28.45 -0.85
CA ASP A 445 3.69 29.72 -0.15
C ASP A 445 3.30 30.83 -1.14
N GLU A 446 2.36 31.68 -0.75
CA GLU A 446 1.88 32.82 -1.57
C GLU A 446 3.00 33.82 -1.94
N SER A 447 4.10 33.81 -1.21
CA SER A 447 5.25 34.69 -1.49
C SER A 447 6.15 34.15 -2.61
N ILE A 448 6.03 32.89 -3.00
CA ILE A 448 6.83 32.30 -4.09
C ILE A 448 6.38 32.90 -5.42
N LEU A 449 7.34 33.45 -6.14
CA LEU A 449 7.10 34.10 -7.43
C LEU A 449 7.44 33.19 -8.63
N SER A 450 8.45 32.33 -8.46
CA SER A 450 8.88 31.41 -9.50
C SER A 450 9.79 30.32 -8.95
N ASN A 451 9.85 29.18 -9.62
CA ASN A 451 10.86 28.18 -9.42
C ASN A 451 11.54 27.79 -10.73
N ILE A 452 12.84 27.53 -10.66
CA ILE A 452 13.62 26.93 -11.74
C ILE A 452 14.08 25.57 -11.24
N THR A 453 13.41 24.54 -11.73
CA THR A 453 13.63 23.16 -11.29
C THR A 453 14.25 22.34 -12.42
N THR A 454 15.27 21.57 -12.11
CA THR A 454 15.88 20.60 -13.04
C THR A 454 15.86 19.23 -12.39
N ILE A 455 15.77 18.19 -13.21
CA ILE A 455 15.72 16.82 -12.75
C ILE A 455 16.80 15.97 -13.41
N LYS A 456 17.31 15.01 -12.66
CA LYS A 456 18.17 13.91 -13.14
C LYS A 456 17.57 12.58 -12.67
N MET A 457 17.78 11.52 -13.41
CA MET A 457 17.46 10.15 -13.00
C MET A 457 18.72 9.46 -12.49
N ARG A 458 18.60 8.68 -11.43
CA ARG A 458 19.69 7.89 -10.88
C ARG A 458 19.26 6.44 -10.71
N LYS A 459 20.14 5.52 -11.04
CA LYS A 459 20.06 4.09 -10.68
C LYS A 459 21.38 3.64 -10.10
N SER A 460 21.34 2.61 -9.29
CA SER A 460 22.53 2.00 -8.70
C SER A 460 22.61 0.51 -9.03
N PHE A 461 23.82 -0.02 -9.09
CA PHE A 461 24.07 -1.44 -9.21
C PHE A 461 25.19 -1.88 -8.26
N VAL A 462 25.10 -3.12 -7.80
CA VAL A 462 26.13 -3.76 -6.97
C VAL A 462 27.15 -4.43 -7.89
N PRO A 463 28.41 -3.95 -7.96
CA PRO A 463 29.42 -4.62 -8.76
C PRO A 463 29.90 -5.92 -8.11
N THR A 464 30.19 -6.91 -8.95
CA THR A 464 30.88 -8.14 -8.52
C THR A 464 32.37 -7.82 -8.41
N ILE A 465 32.84 -7.77 -7.17
CA ILE A 465 34.25 -7.40 -6.90
C ILE A 465 35.20 -8.50 -7.41
N GLY A 466 36.28 -8.09 -8.10
CA GLY A 466 37.32 -8.96 -8.63
C GLY A 466 36.89 -9.82 -9.81
N SER A 467 35.76 -9.53 -10.45
CA SER A 467 35.27 -10.25 -11.63
C SER A 467 34.92 -9.28 -12.76
N SER A 468 35.33 -9.63 -13.98
CA SER A 468 34.96 -8.88 -15.17
C SER A 468 33.53 -9.19 -15.58
N THR A 469 32.61 -8.28 -15.30
CA THR A 469 31.16 -8.47 -15.46
C THR A 469 30.58 -7.41 -16.39
N LYS A 470 29.52 -7.78 -17.12
CA LYS A 470 28.67 -6.85 -17.87
C LYS A 470 27.53 -6.38 -16.98
N TYR A 471 27.30 -5.08 -16.94
CA TYR A 471 26.19 -4.46 -16.20
C TYR A 471 25.25 -3.78 -17.18
N THR A 472 23.98 -4.01 -17.01
CA THR A 472 22.90 -3.42 -17.81
C THR A 472 22.03 -2.54 -16.90
N ILE A 473 21.91 -1.27 -17.22
CA ILE A 473 21.14 -0.29 -16.46
C ILE A 473 20.10 0.29 -17.42
N ASN A 474 18.84 0.01 -17.15
CA ASN A 474 17.74 0.46 -18.00
C ASN A 474 16.95 1.57 -17.31
N PHE A 475 17.07 2.81 -17.78
CA PHE A 475 16.28 3.94 -17.30
C PHE A 475 14.87 3.98 -17.91
N ALA A 476 14.64 3.22 -18.99
CA ALA A 476 13.36 3.11 -19.71
C ALA A 476 12.74 4.45 -20.20
N ASN A 477 13.51 5.51 -20.16
CA ASN A 477 13.15 6.85 -20.61
C ASN A 477 14.23 7.39 -21.52
N ALA A 478 13.85 8.09 -22.57
CA ALA A 478 14.81 8.72 -23.48
C ALA A 478 15.73 9.69 -22.73
N LEU A 479 17.01 9.67 -23.07
CA LEU A 479 18.04 10.50 -22.46
C LEU A 479 18.34 11.71 -23.35
N TYR A 480 18.76 12.80 -22.73
CA TYR A 480 19.03 14.05 -23.41
C TYR A 480 20.24 13.94 -24.33
N ASN A 481 20.00 13.97 -25.62
CA ASN A 481 21.04 14.05 -26.65
C ASN A 481 20.49 14.75 -27.91
N PRO A 482 20.51 16.08 -27.94
CA PRO A 482 19.84 16.85 -29.02
C PRO A 482 20.49 16.64 -30.39
N HIS A 483 21.76 16.26 -30.47
CA HIS A 483 22.47 15.89 -31.67
C HIS A 483 23.66 14.99 -31.37
N SER A 484 24.07 14.18 -32.31
CA SER A 484 25.25 13.30 -32.19
C SER A 484 26.51 14.09 -31.80
N GLY A 485 27.23 13.60 -30.80
CA GLY A 485 28.42 14.24 -30.26
C GLY A 485 28.18 15.45 -29.36
N HIS A 486 26.94 15.73 -28.95
CA HIS A 486 26.60 16.85 -28.07
C HIS A 486 27.46 16.87 -26.81
N ASN A 487 27.74 15.72 -26.23
CA ASN A 487 28.44 15.54 -24.97
C ASN A 487 29.93 15.19 -25.09
N SER A 488 30.49 15.26 -26.32
CA SER A 488 31.85 14.75 -26.57
C SER A 488 32.97 15.53 -25.89
N ALA A 489 32.78 16.82 -25.69
CA ALA A 489 33.86 17.73 -25.24
C ALA A 489 33.90 17.97 -23.74
N SER A 490 32.73 18.01 -23.06
CA SER A 490 32.61 18.47 -21.66
C SER A 490 32.23 17.40 -20.66
N GLY A 491 32.28 16.12 -21.03
CA GLY A 491 31.67 15.04 -20.29
C GLY A 491 30.16 15.01 -20.50
N GLY A 492 29.62 13.81 -20.45
CA GLY A 492 28.26 13.55 -20.93
C GLY A 492 27.15 13.97 -20.00
N ILE A 493 25.98 13.50 -20.36
CA ILE A 493 24.81 13.53 -19.49
C ILE A 493 24.85 12.41 -18.44
N LEU A 494 25.71 11.40 -18.66
CA LEU A 494 25.93 10.28 -17.75
C LEU A 494 27.10 10.58 -16.82
N GLU A 495 26.87 10.40 -15.55
CA GLU A 495 27.87 10.55 -14.49
C GLU A 495 27.79 9.34 -13.56
N SER A 496 28.93 8.77 -13.14
CA SER A 496 28.94 7.72 -12.11
C SER A 496 29.66 8.17 -10.84
N THR A 497 29.40 7.46 -9.74
CA THR A 497 30.25 7.53 -8.56
C THR A 497 31.60 6.85 -8.82
N GLY A 498 32.61 7.20 -7.98
CA GLY A 498 33.97 6.71 -8.16
C GLY A 498 34.16 5.24 -7.76
N PHE A 499 35.01 4.53 -8.50
CA PHE A 499 35.40 3.15 -8.21
C PHE A 499 36.84 2.88 -8.62
N LYS A 500 37.41 1.81 -8.08
CA LYS A 500 38.74 1.31 -8.47
C LYS A 500 38.60 0.01 -9.24
N ILE A 501 39.54 -0.25 -10.14
CA ILE A 501 39.55 -1.45 -10.97
C ILE A 501 40.66 -2.40 -10.56
N ASP A 502 40.50 -3.67 -10.88
CA ASP A 502 41.54 -4.65 -10.70
C ASP A 502 42.80 -4.31 -11.53
N GLY A 503 43.97 -4.48 -10.96
CA GLY A 503 45.24 -4.06 -11.55
C GLY A 503 45.58 -2.57 -11.39
N ASN A 504 44.65 -1.73 -10.91
CA ASN A 504 44.92 -0.33 -10.56
C ASN A 504 44.07 0.10 -9.37
N THR A 505 44.62 -0.08 -8.17
CA THR A 505 43.97 0.27 -6.90
C THR A 505 44.27 1.69 -6.42
N THR A 506 45.06 2.45 -7.19
CA THR A 506 45.45 3.81 -6.82
C THR A 506 44.53 4.85 -7.42
N ASP A 507 44.23 4.73 -8.71
CA ASP A 507 43.42 5.70 -9.42
C ASP A 507 41.90 5.46 -9.18
N ILE A 508 41.15 6.53 -9.06
CA ILE A 508 39.70 6.52 -8.98
C ILE A 508 39.14 6.74 -10.38
N PHE A 509 38.32 5.82 -10.84
CA PHE A 509 37.70 5.88 -12.15
C PHE A 509 36.22 6.27 -12.05
N PHE A 510 35.72 6.87 -13.12
CA PHE A 510 34.35 7.31 -13.31
C PHE A 510 33.87 6.91 -14.71
N LEU A 511 32.56 6.86 -14.89
CA LEU A 511 31.92 6.67 -16.20
C LEU A 511 31.29 7.97 -16.68
N ASP A 512 31.41 8.25 -17.97
CA ASP A 512 30.64 9.28 -18.70
C ASP A 512 30.27 8.77 -20.10
N ASP A 513 29.52 9.56 -20.86
CA ASP A 513 29.17 9.26 -22.25
C ASP A 513 29.84 10.27 -23.23
N ASP A 514 29.93 9.88 -24.52
CA ASP A 514 30.53 10.71 -25.58
C ASP A 514 29.50 11.43 -26.46
N GLY A 515 28.20 11.23 -26.22
CA GLY A 515 27.14 11.74 -27.10
C GLY A 515 27.01 11.00 -28.43
N GLN A 516 27.82 9.97 -28.69
CA GLN A 516 27.82 9.16 -29.92
C GLN A 516 27.33 7.72 -29.69
N GLY A 517 26.97 7.37 -28.46
CA GLY A 517 26.50 6.04 -28.09
C GLY A 517 27.51 5.20 -27.32
N ASN A 518 28.68 5.73 -26.97
CA ASN A 518 29.64 5.01 -26.14
C ASN A 518 29.66 5.52 -24.72
N VAL A 519 29.83 4.58 -23.77
CA VAL A 519 30.17 4.84 -22.36
C VAL A 519 31.69 4.78 -22.25
N ARG A 520 32.27 5.81 -21.68
CA ARG A 520 33.72 5.94 -21.50
C ARG A 520 34.09 5.80 -20.01
N ARG A 521 35.30 5.33 -19.75
CA ARG A 521 35.89 5.31 -18.41
C ARG A 521 37.04 6.30 -18.33
N TYR A 522 37.01 7.20 -17.36
CA TYR A 522 38.02 8.22 -17.16
C TYR A 522 38.46 8.30 -15.70
N LYS A 523 39.60 8.91 -15.46
CA LYS A 523 40.05 9.38 -14.15
C LYS A 523 40.29 10.89 -14.19
N MET A 524 40.27 11.52 -13.03
CA MET A 524 40.62 12.92 -12.92
C MET A 524 42.14 13.06 -12.77
N ASP A 525 42.77 13.88 -13.61
CA ASP A 525 44.16 14.31 -13.49
C ASP A 525 44.12 15.81 -13.18
N GLY A 526 44.15 16.14 -11.91
CA GLY A 526 43.80 17.46 -11.44
C GLY A 526 42.36 17.82 -11.74
N SER A 527 42.12 18.81 -12.59
CA SER A 527 40.77 19.23 -13.05
C SER A 527 40.43 18.72 -14.43
N VAL A 528 41.29 17.90 -15.06
CA VAL A 528 41.12 17.42 -16.44
C VAL A 528 40.73 15.94 -16.41
N ARG A 529 39.79 15.55 -17.30
CA ARG A 529 39.42 14.13 -17.50
C ARG A 529 40.44 13.43 -18.38
N SER A 530 41.05 12.37 -17.90
CA SER A 530 41.94 11.49 -18.64
C SER A 530 41.23 10.17 -18.92
N TYR A 531 40.93 9.90 -20.19
CA TYR A 531 40.18 8.74 -20.64
C TYR A 531 41.06 7.48 -20.69
N ALA A 532 40.76 6.52 -19.83
CA ALA A 532 41.43 5.23 -19.80
C ALA A 532 40.81 4.21 -20.77
N ASN A 533 39.53 4.36 -21.08
CA ASN A 533 38.84 3.56 -22.09
C ASN A 533 37.70 4.39 -22.70
N SER A 534 37.72 4.57 -24.03
CA SER A 534 36.72 5.34 -24.74
C SER A 534 35.48 4.53 -25.16
N THR A 535 35.52 3.21 -25.01
CA THR A 535 34.44 2.28 -25.40
C THR A 535 34.21 1.23 -24.34
N GLN A 536 34.10 1.66 -23.08
CA GLN A 536 33.85 0.77 -21.95
C GLN A 536 32.46 0.13 -22.03
N GLY A 537 31.53 0.77 -22.72
CA GLY A 537 30.16 0.31 -22.85
C GLY A 537 29.41 1.06 -23.93
N THR A 538 28.09 0.87 -23.97
CA THR A 538 27.19 1.53 -24.92
C THR A 538 26.05 2.23 -24.18
N ILE A 539 25.57 3.33 -24.75
CA ILE A 539 24.38 4.05 -24.27
C ILE A 539 23.43 4.27 -25.43
N ASN A 540 22.17 3.88 -25.22
CA ASN A 540 21.10 4.14 -26.19
C ASN A 540 20.24 5.29 -25.67
N TYR A 541 20.36 6.47 -26.25
CA TYR A 541 19.66 7.67 -25.80
C TYR A 541 18.16 7.62 -26.05
N SER A 542 17.69 6.86 -27.03
CA SER A 542 16.25 6.76 -27.30
C SER A 542 15.50 5.82 -26.35
N SER A 543 16.15 4.74 -25.91
CA SER A 543 15.54 3.77 -24.98
C SER A 543 15.95 3.98 -23.52
N GLY A 544 17.02 4.74 -23.25
CA GLY A 544 17.57 4.89 -21.91
C GLY A 544 18.37 3.68 -21.40
N LEU A 545 18.79 2.80 -22.31
CA LEU A 545 19.57 1.61 -21.97
C LEU A 545 21.07 1.95 -21.93
N VAL A 546 21.71 1.64 -20.82
CA VAL A 546 23.15 1.79 -20.61
C VAL A 546 23.75 0.41 -20.32
N GLU A 547 24.72 0.01 -21.10
CA GLU A 547 25.45 -1.23 -20.92
C GLU A 547 26.92 -0.90 -20.64
N VAL A 548 27.47 -1.46 -19.57
CA VAL A 548 28.90 -1.35 -19.22
C VAL A 548 29.51 -2.73 -19.36
N ASN A 549 30.43 -2.87 -20.30
CA ASN A 549 31.01 -4.17 -20.65
C ASN A 549 32.31 -4.41 -19.89
N SER A 550 32.52 -5.67 -19.48
CA SER A 550 33.80 -6.16 -18.95
C SER A 550 34.42 -5.25 -17.86
N LEU A 551 33.58 -4.76 -16.95
CA LEU A 551 34.05 -3.94 -15.84
C LEU A 551 34.47 -4.84 -14.67
N ASN A 552 35.78 -4.79 -14.32
CA ASN A 552 36.32 -5.50 -13.17
C ASN A 552 36.61 -4.51 -12.04
N VAL A 553 35.67 -4.41 -11.11
CA VAL A 553 35.75 -3.50 -9.96
C VAL A 553 36.52 -4.18 -8.82
N SER A 554 37.53 -3.51 -8.28
CA SER A 554 38.27 -3.98 -7.10
C SER A 554 37.78 -3.34 -5.80
N ASN A 555 37.33 -2.08 -5.86
CA ASN A 555 36.78 -1.35 -4.71
C ASN A 555 35.83 -0.23 -5.16
N ILE A 556 34.93 0.15 -4.31
CA ILE A 556 34.01 1.28 -4.51
C ILE A 556 34.43 2.41 -3.60
N GLU A 557 34.49 3.62 -4.12
CA GLU A 557 34.79 4.80 -3.33
C GLU A 557 33.60 5.22 -2.44
N ASN A 558 33.91 5.97 -1.40
CA ASN A 558 32.88 6.55 -0.55
C ASN A 558 31.96 7.46 -1.36
N VAL A 559 30.68 7.31 -1.16
CA VAL A 559 29.67 8.17 -1.76
C VAL A 559 29.19 9.16 -0.70
N ARG A 560 29.34 10.45 -0.96
CA ARG A 560 28.94 11.53 -0.02
C ARG A 560 29.53 11.38 1.39
N GLY A 561 30.76 10.84 1.48
CA GLY A 561 31.46 10.65 2.75
C GLY A 561 31.11 9.36 3.52
N ALA A 562 30.18 8.55 3.02
CA ALA A 562 29.83 7.26 3.58
C ALA A 562 30.35 6.09 2.70
N ALA A 563 30.69 4.97 3.33
CA ALA A 563 31.06 3.75 2.61
C ALA A 563 29.88 3.26 1.76
N SER A 564 30.15 2.94 0.50
CA SER A 564 29.14 2.46 -0.44
C SER A 564 29.44 1.04 -0.91
N THR A 565 28.41 0.27 -1.14
CA THR A 565 28.47 -1.06 -1.78
C THR A 565 27.96 -1.04 -3.23
N VAL A 566 27.51 0.14 -3.71
CA VAL A 566 26.92 0.32 -5.04
C VAL A 566 27.64 1.40 -5.83
N ILE A 567 27.64 1.25 -7.15
CA ILE A 567 27.99 2.31 -8.08
C ILE A 567 26.70 2.97 -8.53
N GLU A 568 26.56 4.27 -8.28
CA GLU A 568 25.44 5.08 -8.74
C GLU A 568 25.72 5.62 -10.14
N VAL A 569 24.75 5.58 -11.00
CA VAL A 569 24.78 6.17 -12.35
C VAL A 569 23.64 7.16 -12.47
N THR A 570 23.99 8.39 -12.74
CA THR A 570 23.06 9.52 -12.90
C THR A 570 23.02 9.97 -14.35
N VAL A 571 21.82 10.21 -14.88
CA VAL A 571 21.61 10.66 -16.26
C VAL A 571 20.60 11.79 -16.32
N LYS A 572 20.69 12.62 -17.39
CA LYS A 572 19.70 13.64 -17.67
C LYS A 572 18.64 13.08 -18.63
N PRO A 573 17.34 13.09 -18.27
CA PRO A 573 16.28 12.67 -19.18
C PRO A 573 16.07 13.68 -20.30
N ASN A 574 15.55 13.20 -21.44
CA ASN A 574 15.18 14.07 -22.57
C ASN A 574 13.86 14.81 -22.31
N SER A 575 12.93 14.15 -21.64
CA SER A 575 11.68 14.75 -21.15
C SER A 575 11.77 14.94 -19.64
N ASN A 576 11.21 16.05 -19.15
CA ASN A 576 11.08 16.23 -17.70
C ASN A 576 9.97 15.36 -17.08
N ASP A 577 9.07 14.79 -17.88
CA ASP A 577 8.15 13.76 -17.42
C ASP A 577 8.82 12.39 -17.49
N ILE A 578 8.73 11.59 -16.40
CA ILE A 578 9.35 10.27 -16.32
C ILE A 578 8.26 9.22 -16.17
N VAL A 579 8.31 8.20 -17.00
CA VAL A 579 7.35 7.10 -17.06
C VAL A 579 8.03 5.81 -16.62
N PRO A 580 7.60 5.17 -15.52
CA PRO A 580 8.14 3.88 -15.15
C PRO A 580 7.56 2.77 -16.04
N ILE A 581 8.28 1.67 -16.16
CA ILE A 581 7.81 0.48 -16.88
C ILE A 581 7.86 -0.75 -15.96
N ARG A 582 6.86 -1.62 -16.08
CA ARG A 582 6.80 -2.94 -15.41
C ARG A 582 7.07 -2.89 -13.91
N ASN A 583 8.25 -3.39 -13.49
CA ASN A 583 8.68 -3.45 -12.08
C ASN A 583 9.38 -2.18 -11.59
N GLN A 584 9.37 -1.09 -12.36
CA GLN A 584 10.00 0.15 -11.94
C GLN A 584 9.09 0.98 -11.05
N VAL A 585 9.67 1.53 -9.99
CA VAL A 585 9.06 2.50 -9.08
C VAL A 585 9.89 3.77 -9.11
N LEU A 586 9.23 4.90 -9.16
CA LEU A 586 9.88 6.21 -9.09
C LEU A 586 9.93 6.67 -7.63
N ASP A 587 11.07 7.15 -7.20
CA ASP A 587 11.28 7.72 -5.86
C ASP A 587 12.05 9.03 -5.98
N ILE A 588 11.65 10.08 -5.23
CA ILE A 588 12.42 11.31 -5.17
C ILE A 588 13.40 11.19 -4.01
N ASP A 589 14.68 11.16 -4.33
CA ASP A 589 15.73 11.22 -3.31
C ASP A 589 15.85 12.65 -2.77
N VAL A 590 14.99 12.97 -1.80
CA VAL A 590 14.93 14.29 -1.17
C VAL A 590 16.24 14.62 -0.45
N ALA A 591 16.90 13.62 0.14
CA ALA A 591 18.14 13.81 0.90
C ALA A 591 19.31 14.28 0.02
N ASN A 592 19.33 13.86 -1.25
CA ASN A 592 20.36 14.21 -2.23
C ASN A 592 19.87 15.21 -3.29
N SER A 593 18.64 15.70 -3.15
CA SER A 593 18.09 16.81 -3.91
C SER A 593 18.55 18.15 -3.33
N SER A 594 18.64 19.18 -4.15
CA SER A 594 19.07 20.52 -3.76
C SER A 594 17.91 21.51 -3.92
N VAL A 595 17.51 22.15 -2.84
CA VAL A 595 16.55 23.26 -2.85
C VAL A 595 17.24 24.51 -2.33
N THR A 596 17.27 25.55 -3.15
CA THR A 596 17.74 26.89 -2.77
C THR A 596 16.58 27.87 -2.82
N VAL A 597 16.47 28.73 -1.83
CA VAL A 597 15.43 29.75 -1.76
C VAL A 597 16.08 31.11 -1.60
N GLU A 598 15.83 32.02 -2.51
CA GLU A 598 16.44 33.33 -2.55
C GLU A 598 15.38 34.43 -2.73
N ALA A 599 15.58 35.55 -2.06
CA ALA A 599 14.73 36.72 -2.25
C ALA A 599 14.83 37.23 -3.69
N ASP A 600 13.69 37.51 -4.32
CA ASP A 600 13.67 38.15 -5.62
C ASP A 600 13.93 39.64 -5.47
N THR A 601 15.11 40.07 -5.86
CA THR A 601 15.52 41.49 -5.81
C THR A 601 14.71 42.40 -6.74
N LEU A 602 14.06 41.83 -7.75
CA LEU A 602 13.19 42.58 -8.68
C LEU A 602 11.83 42.89 -8.06
N ALA A 603 11.32 42.01 -7.19
CA ALA A 603 10.02 42.15 -6.53
C ALA A 603 10.09 42.85 -5.17
N GLY A 604 11.30 43.04 -4.61
CA GLY A 604 11.50 43.48 -3.23
C GLY A 604 11.17 44.94 -2.89
N GLY A 605 10.52 45.70 -3.76
CA GLY A 605 9.96 47.02 -3.44
C GLY A 605 10.95 48.09 -2.98
N SER A 606 12.27 47.83 -2.93
CA SER A 606 13.27 48.83 -2.63
C SER A 606 13.48 49.75 -3.85
N ALA A 607 14.04 50.92 -3.62
CA ALA A 607 14.31 51.88 -4.72
C ALA A 607 15.22 51.28 -5.81
N ASN A 608 15.89 50.14 -5.52
CA ASN A 608 16.72 49.37 -6.45
C ASN A 608 16.02 48.10 -6.95
N ALA A 609 14.78 47.83 -6.52
CA ALA A 609 13.99 46.73 -7.05
C ALA A 609 13.73 46.98 -8.54
N GLY A 610 14.08 46.05 -9.37
CA GLY A 610 13.96 46.19 -10.81
C GLY A 610 15.22 46.67 -11.53
N ILE A 611 16.29 47.00 -10.82
CA ILE A 611 17.59 47.31 -11.44
C ILE A 611 18.50 46.07 -11.38
N GLY A 612 17.95 44.91 -11.58
CA GLY A 612 18.74 43.67 -11.73
C GLY A 612 19.41 43.53 -13.11
N TYR A 613 19.12 44.42 -14.04
CA TYR A 613 19.83 44.55 -15.30
C TYR A 613 20.28 45.98 -15.46
N THR A 614 21.56 46.17 -15.50
CA THR A 614 22.14 47.39 -16.01
C THR A 614 21.93 47.41 -17.50
N THR A 615 21.12 48.34 -17.99
CA THR A 615 21.20 48.73 -19.38
C THR A 615 22.55 49.40 -19.57
N THR A 616 23.59 48.66 -19.87
CA THR A 616 24.75 49.22 -20.48
C THR A 616 24.36 49.58 -21.91
N SER A 617 24.13 50.85 -22.12
CA SER A 617 24.11 51.45 -23.44
C SER A 617 25.51 51.40 -24.07
N SER A 618 25.98 50.23 -24.39
CA SER A 618 27.11 50.06 -25.26
C SER A 618 26.62 49.41 -26.53
N TYR A 619 26.19 50.24 -27.42
CA TYR A 619 26.16 49.96 -28.83
C TYR A 619 27.46 50.46 -29.44
#